data_46f92b03482f2eb859e11d549720bd56
#
_entry.id   46f92b03482f2eb859e11d549720bd56
#
_cell.length_a   1.000
_cell.length_b   1.000
_cell.length_c   1.000
_cell.angle_alpha   90.00
_cell.angle_beta   90.00
_cell.angle_gamma   90.00
#
_symmetry.space_group_name_H-M   'P 1'
#
loop_
_entity.id
_entity.type
_entity.pdbx_description
1 polymer ?
#
loop_
_entity_poly.entity_id
_entity_poly.type
_entity_poly.pdbx_seq_one_letter_code
_entity_poly.pdbx_strand_id
1 'polypeptide(L)'
;MTRRVNVGGVLIGGGAPVSVQSMTNTDSRDFEATITQIRALAENGCDIVRLAVHDEACVRTLRRLADESPVPLVADIHFNHKLAIGALENGVAKVRINPGNIGGEKNVRELADCLKTHHAPVRIGVNSGSLEKDVLNKYGGVTAEGMVESALTHARMLERCGFEDIVLSLKATDVRKTVEAYRLASRVCDYPLHVGVTEAGTPGMGNTKSAIGIGALLLDGIGDTVRVSLTGSPLPEPEAAIEILRALGLRAGVDVISCPTCSRTCIDVAGIAKRVQEATRQVKTPLRVAVMGCVVNGPGEAREADLGLAGSKTGGALFVKGGRAREVKGDLYEALMDEIRKRI
;
A
#
# COMPACT_ATOMS: atom_id res chain seq x y z
N MET A 1 10.56 13.61 -10.59
CA MET A 1 10.47 13.23 -9.13
C MET A 1 9.30 14.01 -8.57
N THR A 2 8.41 13.37 -7.82
CA THR A 2 7.23 14.01 -7.21
C THR A 2 7.64 14.95 -6.06
N ARG A 3 6.77 15.90 -5.70
CA ARG A 3 6.91 16.73 -4.49
C ARG A 3 6.92 15.85 -3.25
N ARG A 4 7.52 16.34 -2.17
CA ARG A 4 7.51 15.64 -0.88
C ARG A 4 6.39 16.18 0.01
N VAL A 5 5.61 15.28 0.60
CA VAL A 5 4.50 15.59 1.51
C VAL A 5 4.69 14.80 2.81
N ASN A 6 4.45 15.43 3.95
CA ASN A 6 4.56 14.78 5.27
C ASN A 6 3.18 14.45 5.84
N VAL A 7 2.96 13.19 6.20
CA VAL A 7 1.71 12.72 6.81
C VAL A 7 2.03 12.21 8.21
N GLY A 8 2.00 13.10 9.20
CA GLY A 8 2.25 12.72 10.60
C GLY A 8 3.59 12.00 10.82
N GLY A 9 4.66 12.42 10.13
CA GLY A 9 5.98 11.81 10.19
C GLY A 9 6.27 10.82 9.05
N VAL A 10 5.26 10.30 8.34
CA VAL A 10 5.46 9.46 7.15
C VAL A 10 5.60 10.34 5.92
N LEU A 11 6.77 10.28 5.29
CA LEU A 11 7.06 11.04 4.06
C LEU A 11 6.50 10.31 2.83
N ILE A 12 5.83 11.04 1.95
CA ILE A 12 5.28 10.55 0.69
C ILE A 12 5.85 11.41 -0.44
N GLY A 13 6.33 10.77 -1.51
CA GLY A 13 6.94 11.47 -2.64
C GLY A 13 8.36 11.94 -2.37
N GLY A 14 8.96 12.65 -3.32
CA GLY A 14 10.32 13.17 -3.22
C GLY A 14 11.39 12.10 -3.05
N GLY A 15 11.17 10.88 -3.56
CA GLY A 15 12.10 9.75 -3.41
C GLY A 15 12.02 9.03 -2.06
N ALA A 16 11.03 9.33 -1.22
CA ALA A 16 10.77 8.54 0.00
C ALA A 16 10.32 7.11 -0.35
N PRO A 17 10.55 6.13 0.54
CA PRO A 17 10.04 4.78 0.34
C PRO A 17 8.52 4.76 0.16
N VAL A 18 8.03 3.87 -0.71
CA VAL A 18 6.59 3.74 -0.97
C VAL A 18 5.87 3.28 0.29
N SER A 19 4.94 4.10 0.77
CA SER A 19 4.17 3.81 1.99
C SER A 19 2.93 2.94 1.70
N VAL A 20 2.58 2.09 2.66
CA VAL A 20 1.38 1.25 2.62
C VAL A 20 0.27 1.90 3.44
N GLN A 21 -0.87 2.13 2.82
CA GLN A 21 -2.07 2.62 3.48
C GLN A 21 -3.19 1.59 3.39
N SER A 22 -3.95 1.39 4.48
CA SER A 22 -5.23 0.69 4.46
C SER A 22 -6.34 1.56 5.04
N MET A 23 -7.53 0.99 5.21
CA MET A 23 -8.70 1.70 5.72
C MET A 23 -9.50 0.80 6.65
N THR A 24 -9.95 1.34 7.79
CA THR A 24 -10.86 0.63 8.68
C THR A 24 -12.23 0.43 8.01
N ASN A 25 -12.90 -0.65 8.39
CA ASN A 25 -14.29 -0.91 8.05
C ASN A 25 -15.21 -0.91 9.28
N THR A 26 -14.69 -0.52 10.43
CA THR A 26 -15.45 -0.28 11.65
C THR A 26 -16.22 1.05 11.58
N ASP A 27 -17.25 1.19 12.39
CA ASP A 27 -17.91 2.48 12.60
C ASP A 27 -16.95 3.39 13.38
N SER A 28 -16.53 4.51 12.80
CA SER A 28 -15.59 5.44 13.42
C SER A 28 -16.12 6.10 14.70
N ARG A 29 -17.42 5.97 15.00
CA ARG A 29 -18.03 6.39 16.27
C ARG A 29 -17.75 5.40 17.41
N ASP A 30 -17.47 4.15 17.08
CA ASP A 30 -17.05 3.12 18.04
C ASP A 30 -15.53 3.17 18.18
N PHE A 31 -15.08 3.84 19.26
CA PHE A 31 -13.66 4.01 19.54
C PHE A 31 -12.95 2.67 19.74
N GLU A 32 -13.50 1.77 20.55
CA GLU A 32 -12.81 0.52 20.94
C GLU A 32 -12.66 -0.43 19.74
N ALA A 33 -13.69 -0.58 18.92
CA ALA A 33 -13.62 -1.38 17.70
C ALA A 33 -12.62 -0.77 16.70
N THR A 34 -12.64 0.57 16.55
CA THR A 34 -11.80 1.27 15.57
C THR A 34 -10.33 1.27 15.96
N ILE A 35 -10.00 1.56 17.24
CA ILE A 35 -8.59 1.55 17.68
C ILE A 35 -7.99 0.14 17.64
N THR A 36 -8.79 -0.88 17.98
CA THR A 36 -8.37 -2.28 17.87
C THR A 36 -8.01 -2.63 16.43
N GLN A 37 -8.84 -2.23 15.47
CA GLN A 37 -8.57 -2.49 14.06
C GLN A 37 -7.38 -1.68 13.52
N ILE A 38 -7.20 -0.42 13.96
CA ILE A 38 -6.04 0.40 13.61
C ILE A 38 -4.74 -0.28 14.08
N ARG A 39 -4.69 -0.74 15.34
CA ARG A 39 -3.53 -1.45 15.88
C ARG A 39 -3.23 -2.72 15.09
N ALA A 40 -4.24 -3.52 14.78
CA ALA A 40 -4.08 -4.73 13.99
C ALA A 40 -3.57 -4.43 12.55
N LEU A 41 -4.04 -3.35 11.91
CA LEU A 41 -3.54 -2.90 10.60
C LEU A 41 -2.07 -2.46 10.68
N ALA A 42 -1.69 -1.73 11.72
CA ALA A 42 -0.30 -1.30 11.94
C ALA A 42 0.63 -2.49 12.19
N GLU A 43 0.22 -3.45 13.01
CA GLU A 43 0.95 -4.72 13.26
C GLU A 43 1.14 -5.53 11.96
N ASN A 44 0.20 -5.46 11.02
CA ASN A 44 0.33 -6.05 9.69
C ASN A 44 1.16 -5.20 8.71
N GLY A 45 1.81 -4.13 9.19
CA GLY A 45 2.77 -3.32 8.43
C GLY A 45 2.15 -2.18 7.63
N CYS A 46 0.93 -1.74 7.99
CA CYS A 46 0.33 -0.53 7.46
C CYS A 46 1.07 0.71 8.02
N ASP A 47 1.53 1.59 7.14
CA ASP A 47 2.25 2.80 7.55
C ASP A 47 1.31 3.97 7.86
N ILE A 48 0.09 3.97 7.27
CA ILE A 48 -0.93 5.01 7.41
C ILE A 48 -2.31 4.36 7.40
N VAL A 49 -3.20 4.71 8.33
CA VAL A 49 -4.57 4.18 8.36
C VAL A 49 -5.58 5.28 8.05
N ARG A 50 -6.52 4.99 7.14
CA ARG A 50 -7.65 5.84 6.82
C ARG A 50 -8.92 5.34 7.51
N LEU A 51 -9.78 6.26 7.92
CA LEU A 51 -11.10 5.97 8.49
C LEU A 51 -12.17 6.90 7.91
N ALA A 52 -13.41 6.43 7.83
CA ALA A 52 -14.52 7.22 7.31
C ALA A 52 -15.00 8.23 8.36
N VAL A 53 -15.23 9.49 7.94
CA VAL A 53 -15.79 10.53 8.80
C VAL A 53 -16.99 11.12 8.08
N HIS A 54 -18.18 10.70 8.47
CA HIS A 54 -19.42 11.06 7.78
C HIS A 54 -20.33 11.98 8.59
N ASP A 55 -20.09 12.14 9.89
CA ASP A 55 -20.83 13.03 10.77
C ASP A 55 -19.96 13.57 11.93
N GLU A 56 -20.55 14.47 12.74
CA GLU A 56 -19.88 15.06 13.90
C GLU A 56 -19.62 14.04 15.03
N ALA A 57 -20.39 12.96 15.09
CA ALA A 57 -20.15 11.91 16.07
C ALA A 57 -18.84 11.18 15.79
N CYS A 58 -18.51 10.96 14.49
CA CYS A 58 -17.18 10.48 14.10
C CYS A 58 -16.07 11.46 14.51
N VAL A 59 -16.27 12.78 14.32
CA VAL A 59 -15.26 13.80 14.69
C VAL A 59 -14.92 13.76 16.16
N ARG A 60 -15.91 13.54 17.05
CA ARG A 60 -15.69 13.48 18.50
C ARG A 60 -14.75 12.36 18.97
N THR A 61 -14.65 11.28 18.22
CA THR A 61 -13.75 10.17 18.56
C THR A 61 -12.33 10.36 18.06
N LEU A 62 -12.13 11.25 17.06
CA LEU A 62 -10.86 11.37 16.32
C LEU A 62 -9.69 11.76 17.22
N ARG A 63 -9.90 12.67 18.18
CA ARG A 63 -8.83 13.10 19.07
C ARG A 63 -8.22 11.92 19.81
N ARG A 64 -9.07 11.14 20.46
CA ARG A 64 -8.63 9.95 21.19
C ARG A 64 -8.03 8.90 20.25
N LEU A 65 -8.63 8.69 19.06
CA LEU A 65 -8.08 7.78 18.06
C LEU A 65 -6.69 8.23 17.57
N ALA A 66 -6.48 9.53 17.34
CA ALA A 66 -5.20 10.06 16.89
C ALA A 66 -4.12 9.94 17.98
N ASP A 67 -4.48 10.23 19.24
CA ASP A 67 -3.55 10.16 20.37
C ASP A 67 -3.13 8.71 20.71
N GLU A 68 -4.00 7.71 20.51
CA GLU A 68 -3.74 6.30 20.80
C GLU A 68 -3.29 5.47 19.59
N SER A 69 -3.35 6.02 18.38
CA SER A 69 -2.97 5.32 17.16
C SER A 69 -1.44 5.16 17.04
N PRO A 70 -0.92 3.96 16.75
CA PRO A 70 0.51 3.78 16.50
C PRO A 70 0.98 4.33 15.14
N VAL A 71 0.06 4.74 14.27
CA VAL A 71 0.33 5.24 12.91
C VAL A 71 -0.53 6.47 12.61
N PRO A 72 -0.09 7.38 11.73
CA PRO A 72 -0.88 8.56 11.37
C PRO A 72 -2.22 8.20 10.74
N LEU A 73 -3.26 8.97 11.10
CA LEU A 73 -4.62 8.77 10.63
C LEU A 73 -4.99 9.72 9.49
N VAL A 74 -5.82 9.22 8.59
CA VAL A 74 -6.40 9.97 7.47
C VAL A 74 -7.92 9.96 7.58
N ALA A 75 -8.55 11.12 7.65
CA ALA A 75 -10.00 11.24 7.61
C ALA A 75 -10.50 11.26 6.17
N ASP A 76 -11.45 10.36 5.85
CA ASP A 76 -12.11 10.28 4.56
C ASP A 76 -13.43 11.04 4.61
N ILE A 77 -13.50 12.19 3.95
CA ILE A 77 -14.64 13.10 3.98
C ILE A 77 -15.15 13.32 2.56
N HIS A 78 -16.46 13.17 2.35
CA HIS A 78 -17.06 13.22 1.03
C HIS A 78 -17.78 14.55 0.70
N PHE A 79 -18.53 15.15 1.64
CA PHE A 79 -19.46 16.23 1.29
C PHE A 79 -19.37 17.49 2.18
N ASN A 80 -18.83 17.39 3.38
CA ASN A 80 -18.87 18.48 4.34
C ASN A 80 -17.46 18.93 4.76
N HIS A 81 -17.05 20.13 4.30
CA HIS A 81 -15.75 20.71 4.64
C HIS A 81 -15.57 20.93 6.15
N LYS A 82 -16.65 21.17 6.93
CA LYS A 82 -16.56 21.34 8.37
C LYS A 82 -16.12 20.07 9.10
N LEU A 83 -16.50 18.89 8.58
CA LEU A 83 -16.00 17.64 9.11
C LEU A 83 -14.49 17.48 8.84
N ALA A 84 -13.99 18.00 7.70
CA ALA A 84 -12.57 18.00 7.40
C ALA A 84 -11.79 18.93 8.36
N ILE A 85 -12.32 20.12 8.62
CA ILE A 85 -11.76 21.06 9.59
C ILE A 85 -11.76 20.43 11.00
N GLY A 86 -12.92 19.91 11.45
CA GLY A 86 -13.02 19.25 12.74
C GLY A 86 -12.09 18.03 12.88
N ALA A 87 -11.85 17.29 11.81
CA ALA A 87 -10.89 16.18 11.81
C ALA A 87 -9.45 16.67 12.02
N LEU A 88 -9.05 17.74 11.35
CA LEU A 88 -7.72 18.35 11.52
C LEU A 88 -7.52 18.90 12.93
N GLU A 89 -8.50 19.61 13.46
CA GLU A 89 -8.50 20.14 14.84
C GLU A 89 -8.39 19.02 15.90
N ASN A 90 -8.84 17.82 15.56
CA ASN A 90 -8.75 16.64 16.40
C ASN A 90 -7.53 15.75 16.08
N GLY A 91 -6.49 16.29 15.43
CA GLY A 91 -5.18 15.66 15.31
C GLY A 91 -5.03 14.64 14.19
N VAL A 92 -5.96 14.59 13.23
CA VAL A 92 -5.81 13.75 12.04
C VAL A 92 -4.68 14.30 11.16
N ALA A 93 -3.78 13.43 10.73
CA ALA A 93 -2.56 13.82 10.02
C ALA A 93 -2.77 14.18 8.53
N LYS A 94 -3.89 13.77 7.93
CA LYS A 94 -4.26 14.06 6.54
C LYS A 94 -5.76 13.94 6.35
N VAL A 95 -6.32 14.70 5.44
CA VAL A 95 -7.70 14.49 4.99
C VAL A 95 -7.74 14.01 3.55
N ARG A 96 -8.74 13.18 3.24
CA ARG A 96 -9.09 12.83 1.86
C ARG A 96 -10.43 13.43 1.52
N ILE A 97 -10.45 14.18 0.45
CA ILE A 97 -11.64 14.86 -0.06
C ILE A 97 -11.80 14.68 -1.58
N ASN A 98 -12.98 15.04 -2.05
CA ASN A 98 -13.20 15.45 -3.42
C ASN A 98 -13.65 16.92 -3.38
N PRO A 99 -12.79 17.91 -3.75
CA PRO A 99 -13.12 19.34 -3.64
C PRO A 99 -14.40 19.75 -4.39
N GLY A 100 -14.76 19.04 -5.46
CA GLY A 100 -16.02 19.28 -6.16
C GLY A 100 -17.28 18.98 -5.34
N ASN A 101 -17.15 18.18 -4.27
CA ASN A 101 -18.28 17.75 -3.43
C ASN A 101 -18.39 18.51 -2.09
N ILE A 102 -17.35 19.25 -1.68
CA ILE A 102 -17.33 19.94 -0.37
C ILE A 102 -17.93 21.33 -0.39
N GLY A 103 -18.44 21.77 -1.53
CA GLY A 103 -19.09 23.07 -1.73
C GLY A 103 -18.25 24.07 -2.50
N GLY A 104 -18.71 25.32 -2.52
CA GLY A 104 -18.10 26.39 -3.33
C GLY A 104 -16.71 26.84 -2.86
N GLU A 105 -16.14 27.81 -3.59
CA GLU A 105 -14.77 28.34 -3.38
C GLU A 105 -14.51 28.79 -1.94
N LYS A 106 -15.51 29.36 -1.25
CA LYS A 106 -15.40 29.76 0.16
C LYS A 106 -15.04 28.58 1.06
N ASN A 107 -15.72 27.44 0.89
CA ASN A 107 -15.47 26.24 1.71
C ASN A 107 -14.09 25.63 1.44
N VAL A 108 -13.66 25.67 0.16
CA VAL A 108 -12.30 25.23 -0.22
C VAL A 108 -11.25 26.12 0.43
N ARG A 109 -11.47 27.44 0.49
CA ARG A 109 -10.56 28.39 1.13
C ARG A 109 -10.49 28.17 2.65
N GLU A 110 -11.63 28.04 3.31
CA GLU A 110 -11.66 27.73 4.76
C GLU A 110 -10.90 26.44 5.10
N LEU A 111 -11.08 25.40 4.29
CA LEU A 111 -10.33 24.17 4.44
C LEU A 111 -8.83 24.35 4.18
N ALA A 112 -8.45 25.07 3.12
CA ALA A 112 -7.05 25.32 2.78
C ALA A 112 -6.32 26.08 3.90
N ASP A 113 -6.98 27.06 4.53
CA ASP A 113 -6.41 27.81 5.65
C ASP A 113 -6.24 26.91 6.90
N CYS A 114 -7.20 26.05 7.16
CA CYS A 114 -7.09 25.04 8.22
C CYS A 114 -5.93 24.04 7.96
N LEU A 115 -5.80 23.53 6.73
CA LEU A 115 -4.71 22.63 6.32
C LEU A 115 -3.34 23.29 6.56
N LYS A 116 -3.17 24.58 6.20
CA LYS A 116 -1.94 25.34 6.44
C LYS A 116 -1.65 25.44 7.93
N THR A 117 -2.65 25.79 8.74
CA THR A 117 -2.52 25.95 10.19
C THR A 117 -2.05 24.67 10.87
N HIS A 118 -2.56 23.52 10.43
CA HIS A 118 -2.22 22.22 10.99
C HIS A 118 -1.05 21.52 10.28
N HIS A 119 -0.44 22.14 9.25
CA HIS A 119 0.61 21.53 8.41
C HIS A 119 0.22 20.13 7.90
N ALA A 120 -1.05 19.96 7.59
CA ALA A 120 -1.61 18.69 7.20
C ALA A 120 -1.86 18.65 5.68
N PRO A 121 -1.39 17.63 4.96
CA PRO A 121 -1.65 17.48 3.54
C PRO A 121 -3.08 17.04 3.26
N VAL A 122 -3.49 17.23 2.02
CA VAL A 122 -4.78 16.75 1.51
C VAL A 122 -4.58 15.75 0.38
N ARG A 123 -5.43 14.72 0.36
CA ARG A 123 -5.53 13.86 -0.83
C ARG A 123 -6.81 14.16 -1.60
N ILE A 124 -6.64 14.51 -2.86
CA ILE A 124 -7.71 14.57 -3.85
C ILE A 124 -7.92 13.17 -4.41
N GLY A 125 -9.12 12.62 -4.21
CA GLY A 125 -9.46 11.27 -4.62
C GLY A 125 -10.51 11.25 -5.71
N VAL A 126 -10.09 11.01 -6.96
CA VAL A 126 -10.98 10.80 -8.09
C VAL A 126 -11.19 9.30 -8.29
N ASN A 127 -12.43 8.87 -8.28
CA ASN A 127 -12.84 7.52 -8.63
C ASN A 127 -13.69 7.55 -9.90
N SER A 128 -13.56 6.53 -10.74
CA SER A 128 -14.33 6.42 -11.99
C SER A 128 -15.85 6.53 -11.80
N GLY A 129 -16.37 6.05 -10.67
CA GLY A 129 -17.80 6.10 -10.35
C GLY A 129 -18.31 7.44 -9.81
N SER A 130 -17.43 8.44 -9.60
CA SER A 130 -17.79 9.74 -9.00
C SER A 130 -17.24 10.94 -9.77
N LEU A 131 -17.03 10.79 -11.09
CA LEU A 131 -16.67 11.90 -11.96
C LEU A 131 -17.84 12.88 -12.15
N GLU A 132 -17.51 14.16 -12.28
CA GLU A 132 -18.44 15.23 -12.52
C GLU A 132 -19.16 15.05 -13.87
N LYS A 133 -20.44 15.42 -13.91
CA LYS A 133 -21.27 15.30 -15.13
C LYS A 133 -20.68 16.02 -16.33
N ASP A 134 -20.10 17.19 -16.10
CA ASP A 134 -19.50 18.01 -17.17
C ASP A 134 -18.26 17.31 -17.76
N VAL A 135 -17.44 16.66 -16.93
CA VAL A 135 -16.30 15.86 -17.38
C VAL A 135 -16.78 14.64 -18.16
N LEU A 136 -17.80 13.91 -17.64
CA LEU A 136 -18.38 12.77 -18.35
C LEU A 136 -18.95 13.17 -19.71
N ASN A 137 -19.64 14.30 -19.79
CA ASN A 137 -20.19 14.81 -21.06
C ASN A 137 -19.08 15.20 -22.05
N LYS A 138 -18.04 15.89 -21.58
CA LYS A 138 -16.91 16.33 -22.40
C LYS A 138 -16.16 15.16 -23.03
N TYR A 139 -15.94 14.08 -22.28
CA TYR A 139 -15.15 12.93 -22.74
C TYR A 139 -15.99 11.74 -23.24
N GLY A 140 -17.31 11.87 -23.26
CA GLY A 140 -18.21 10.80 -23.71
C GLY A 140 -18.25 9.59 -22.75
N GLY A 141 -17.89 9.79 -21.47
CA GLY A 141 -17.85 8.76 -20.45
C GLY A 141 -16.62 8.84 -19.56
N VAL A 142 -16.33 7.74 -18.86
CA VAL A 142 -15.17 7.64 -17.97
C VAL A 142 -13.92 7.31 -18.79
N THR A 143 -13.00 8.28 -18.91
CA THR A 143 -11.70 8.13 -19.57
C THR A 143 -10.55 8.50 -18.65
N ALA A 144 -9.32 8.09 -19.00
CA ALA A 144 -8.11 8.46 -18.27
C ALA A 144 -7.91 9.97 -18.25
N GLU A 145 -8.13 10.63 -19.40
CA GLU A 145 -8.01 12.09 -19.57
C GLU A 145 -9.02 12.84 -18.68
N GLY A 146 -10.27 12.38 -18.66
CA GLY A 146 -11.32 12.96 -17.81
C GLY A 146 -10.98 12.84 -16.32
N MET A 147 -10.46 11.69 -15.88
CA MET A 147 -10.04 11.49 -14.50
C MET A 147 -8.88 12.43 -14.12
N VAL A 148 -7.90 12.61 -15.00
CA VAL A 148 -6.75 13.50 -14.76
C VAL A 148 -7.22 14.96 -14.78
N GLU A 149 -8.07 15.38 -15.72
CA GLU A 149 -8.61 16.74 -15.75
C GLU A 149 -9.38 17.07 -14.47
N SER A 150 -10.24 16.17 -13.99
CA SER A 150 -10.95 16.31 -12.72
C SER A 150 -9.98 16.53 -11.57
N ALA A 151 -8.98 15.65 -11.42
CA ALA A 151 -7.99 15.74 -10.35
C ALA A 151 -7.21 17.06 -10.37
N LEU A 152 -6.73 17.47 -11.54
CA LEU A 152 -5.97 18.72 -11.71
C LEU A 152 -6.83 19.96 -11.50
N THR A 153 -8.08 19.92 -11.93
CA THR A 153 -9.03 21.02 -11.67
C THR A 153 -9.21 21.24 -10.17
N HIS A 154 -9.38 20.16 -9.42
CA HIS A 154 -9.49 20.23 -7.97
C HIS A 154 -8.18 20.63 -7.27
N ALA A 155 -7.03 20.19 -7.78
CA ALA A 155 -5.73 20.63 -7.26
C ALA A 155 -5.55 22.13 -7.43
N ARG A 156 -5.87 22.67 -8.63
CA ARG A 156 -5.80 24.11 -8.91
C ARG A 156 -6.72 24.96 -8.02
N MET A 157 -7.84 24.40 -7.54
CA MET A 157 -8.69 25.11 -6.57
C MET A 157 -7.96 25.36 -5.24
N LEU A 158 -7.19 24.39 -4.78
CA LEU A 158 -6.38 24.51 -3.56
C LEU A 158 -5.13 25.39 -3.80
N GLU A 159 -4.47 25.25 -4.96
CA GLU A 159 -3.34 26.10 -5.34
C GLU A 159 -3.71 27.58 -5.38
N ARG A 160 -4.88 27.93 -5.90
CA ARG A 160 -5.40 29.32 -5.87
C ARG A 160 -5.62 29.85 -4.46
N CYS A 161 -5.78 28.96 -3.48
CA CYS A 161 -5.79 29.30 -2.06
C CYS A 161 -4.38 29.31 -1.44
N GLY A 162 -3.31 29.12 -2.21
CA GLY A 162 -1.93 29.06 -1.75
C GLY A 162 -1.63 27.78 -0.95
N PHE A 163 -2.23 26.65 -1.33
CA PHE A 163 -2.00 25.35 -0.68
C PHE A 163 -1.52 24.30 -1.70
N GLU A 164 -0.37 23.66 -1.43
CA GLU A 164 0.33 22.78 -2.38
C GLU A 164 0.66 21.39 -1.84
N ASP A 165 0.44 21.11 -0.55
CA ASP A 165 0.68 19.79 0.05
C ASP A 165 -0.43 18.80 -0.35
N ILE A 166 -0.48 18.50 -1.64
CA ILE A 166 -1.53 17.73 -2.30
C ILE A 166 -1.00 16.37 -2.73
N VAL A 167 -1.78 15.33 -2.49
CA VAL A 167 -1.60 13.97 -3.01
C VAL A 167 -2.75 13.66 -3.95
N LEU A 168 -2.51 13.04 -5.11
CA LEU A 168 -3.56 12.65 -6.03
C LEU A 168 -3.83 11.14 -6.00
N SER A 169 -5.08 10.76 -6.20
CA SER A 169 -5.45 9.37 -6.49
C SER A 169 -6.51 9.29 -7.57
N LEU A 170 -6.29 8.41 -8.57
CA LEU A 170 -7.04 8.26 -9.82
C LEU A 170 -7.41 6.79 -10.00
N LYS A 171 -8.51 6.35 -9.38
CA LYS A 171 -8.83 4.92 -9.28
C LYS A 171 -10.03 4.55 -10.12
N ALA A 172 -9.90 3.48 -10.89
CA ALA A 172 -11.00 2.82 -11.56
C ALA A 172 -11.05 1.33 -11.16
N THR A 173 -12.18 0.68 -11.43
CA THR A 173 -12.34 -0.78 -11.32
C THR A 173 -11.61 -1.50 -12.45
N ASP A 174 -11.48 -0.84 -13.60
CA ASP A 174 -10.70 -1.29 -14.74
C ASP A 174 -9.21 -1.00 -14.52
N VAL A 175 -8.39 -2.05 -14.54
CA VAL A 175 -6.94 -1.98 -14.28
C VAL A 175 -6.23 -1.17 -15.37
N ARG A 176 -6.58 -1.36 -16.65
CA ARG A 176 -5.96 -0.64 -17.78
C ARG A 176 -6.22 0.86 -17.66
N LYS A 177 -7.47 1.24 -17.45
CA LYS A 177 -7.87 2.64 -17.27
C LYS A 177 -7.16 3.26 -16.05
N THR A 178 -7.03 2.53 -14.95
CA THR A 178 -6.28 2.97 -13.78
C THR A 178 -4.82 3.25 -14.15
N VAL A 179 -4.15 2.32 -14.81
CA VAL A 179 -2.74 2.47 -15.22
C VAL A 179 -2.57 3.65 -16.20
N GLU A 180 -3.46 3.78 -17.18
CA GLU A 180 -3.45 4.88 -18.16
C GLU A 180 -3.61 6.24 -17.48
N ALA A 181 -4.55 6.38 -16.54
CA ALA A 181 -4.79 7.60 -15.80
C ALA A 181 -3.56 8.04 -14.97
N TYR A 182 -2.92 7.11 -14.25
CA TYR A 182 -1.72 7.43 -13.48
C TYR A 182 -0.50 7.71 -14.36
N ARG A 183 -0.31 7.01 -15.47
CA ARG A 183 0.72 7.30 -16.46
C ARG A 183 0.55 8.69 -17.06
N LEU A 184 -0.69 9.10 -17.37
CA LEU A 184 -0.98 10.43 -17.86
C LEU A 184 -0.72 11.47 -16.75
N ALA A 185 -1.22 11.26 -15.55
CA ALA A 185 -1.00 12.17 -14.41
C ALA A 185 0.48 12.41 -14.14
N SER A 186 1.31 11.35 -14.14
CA SER A 186 2.75 11.45 -13.88
C SER A 186 3.52 12.27 -14.91
N ARG A 187 2.95 12.47 -16.13
CA ARG A 187 3.55 13.30 -17.19
C ARG A 187 3.18 14.77 -17.09
N VAL A 188 2.05 15.07 -16.45
CA VAL A 188 1.45 16.43 -16.48
C VAL A 188 1.47 17.13 -15.12
N CYS A 189 1.86 16.44 -14.05
CA CYS A 189 2.02 17.04 -12.72
C CYS A 189 3.11 16.31 -11.90
N ASP A 190 3.55 16.96 -10.84
CA ASP A 190 4.57 16.47 -9.90
C ASP A 190 4.02 16.17 -8.49
N TYR A 191 2.70 16.09 -8.34
CA TYR A 191 2.08 15.67 -7.09
C TYR A 191 2.37 14.21 -6.78
N PRO A 192 2.60 13.85 -5.50
CA PRO A 192 2.66 12.44 -5.08
C PRO A 192 1.38 11.70 -5.45
N LEU A 193 1.56 10.45 -5.88
CA LEU A 193 0.47 9.62 -6.38
C LEU A 193 0.17 8.47 -5.41
N HIS A 194 -1.09 8.41 -4.95
CA HIS A 194 -1.62 7.31 -4.14
C HIS A 194 -2.27 6.28 -5.05
N VAL A 195 -1.53 5.21 -5.38
CA VAL A 195 -1.95 4.22 -6.36
C VAL A 195 -2.73 3.06 -5.75
N GLY A 196 -3.59 2.46 -6.55
CA GLY A 196 -4.40 1.30 -6.20
C GLY A 196 -5.55 1.12 -7.16
N VAL A 197 -6.15 -0.07 -7.17
CA VAL A 197 -7.37 -0.37 -7.92
C VAL A 197 -8.55 -0.27 -6.95
N THR A 198 -9.64 0.43 -7.35
CA THR A 198 -10.86 0.49 -6.53
C THR A 198 -11.75 -0.70 -6.84
N GLU A 199 -12.49 -1.19 -5.83
CA GLU A 199 -13.45 -2.29 -6.00
C GLU A 199 -12.80 -3.51 -6.69
N ALA A 200 -11.58 -3.87 -6.24
CA ALA A 200 -10.81 -4.92 -6.88
C ALA A 200 -11.47 -6.31 -6.74
N GLY A 201 -12.28 -6.49 -5.70
CA GLY A 201 -13.03 -7.72 -5.45
C GLY A 201 -12.54 -8.50 -4.22
N THR A 202 -12.93 -9.78 -4.17
CA THR A 202 -12.53 -10.70 -3.09
C THR A 202 -11.04 -11.02 -3.14
N PRO A 203 -10.43 -11.52 -2.06
CA PRO A 203 -8.97 -11.68 -1.93
C PRO A 203 -8.26 -12.30 -3.12
N GLY A 204 -8.77 -13.36 -3.74
CA GLY A 204 -8.12 -13.99 -4.90
C GLY A 204 -7.99 -13.04 -6.11
N MET A 205 -9.11 -12.64 -6.69
CA MET A 205 -9.13 -11.76 -7.86
C MET A 205 -8.70 -10.33 -7.50
N GLY A 206 -9.05 -9.86 -6.30
CA GLY A 206 -8.67 -8.53 -5.81
C GLY A 206 -7.15 -8.36 -5.68
N ASN A 207 -6.45 -9.38 -5.17
CA ASN A 207 -4.99 -9.39 -5.10
C ASN A 207 -4.37 -9.40 -6.50
N THR A 208 -4.91 -10.22 -7.43
CA THR A 208 -4.43 -10.28 -8.81
C THR A 208 -4.56 -8.93 -9.52
N LYS A 209 -5.74 -8.28 -9.46
CA LYS A 209 -5.96 -6.96 -10.05
C LYS A 209 -5.05 -5.90 -9.43
N SER A 210 -4.90 -5.93 -8.09
CA SER A 210 -4.05 -4.99 -7.37
C SER A 210 -2.58 -5.19 -7.72
N ALA A 211 -2.10 -6.44 -7.78
CA ALA A 211 -0.72 -6.75 -8.17
C ALA A 211 -0.41 -6.28 -9.59
N ILE A 212 -1.32 -6.49 -10.54
CA ILE A 212 -1.15 -6.01 -11.92
C ILE A 212 -1.16 -4.48 -11.96
N GLY A 213 -2.17 -3.83 -11.38
CA GLY A 213 -2.34 -2.38 -11.50
C GLY A 213 -1.28 -1.59 -10.73
N ILE A 214 -1.01 -1.95 -9.49
CA ILE A 214 0.02 -1.32 -8.66
C ILE A 214 1.41 -1.68 -9.19
N GLY A 215 1.65 -2.95 -9.52
CA GLY A 215 2.94 -3.44 -10.01
C GLY A 215 3.35 -2.77 -11.31
N ALA A 216 2.44 -2.65 -12.29
CA ALA A 216 2.71 -1.95 -13.55
C ALA A 216 3.15 -0.49 -13.34
N LEU A 217 2.50 0.22 -12.42
CA LEU A 217 2.83 1.61 -12.12
C LEU A 217 4.17 1.74 -11.38
N LEU A 218 4.40 0.90 -10.37
CA LEU A 218 5.65 0.93 -9.62
C LEU A 218 6.87 0.55 -10.47
N LEU A 219 6.73 -0.34 -11.47
CA LEU A 219 7.77 -0.65 -12.46
C LEU A 219 8.10 0.55 -13.34
N ASP A 220 7.13 1.41 -13.62
CA ASP A 220 7.35 2.67 -14.34
C ASP A 220 7.88 3.80 -13.41
N GLY A 221 8.15 3.52 -12.13
CA GLY A 221 8.53 4.52 -11.13
C GLY A 221 7.38 5.46 -10.71
N ILE A 222 6.14 5.04 -10.92
CA ILE A 222 4.92 5.80 -10.63
C ILE A 222 4.24 5.24 -9.38
N GLY A 223 4.10 6.07 -8.34
CA GLY A 223 3.41 5.72 -7.10
C GLY A 223 4.28 5.93 -5.87
N ASP A 224 3.78 6.76 -4.96
CA ASP A 224 4.49 7.18 -3.74
C ASP A 224 3.85 6.56 -2.48
N THR A 225 2.61 6.11 -2.60
CA THR A 225 1.88 5.40 -1.55
C THR A 225 0.85 4.47 -2.19
N VAL A 226 0.66 3.29 -1.61
CA VAL A 226 -0.20 2.24 -2.19
C VAL A 226 -1.33 1.83 -1.26
N ARG A 227 -2.47 1.40 -1.84
CA ARG A 227 -3.51 0.69 -1.13
C ARG A 227 -4.08 -0.44 -1.99
N VAL A 228 -4.01 -1.65 -1.48
CA VAL A 228 -4.83 -2.78 -1.93
C VAL A 228 -6.23 -2.62 -1.32
N SER A 229 -7.29 -2.86 -2.07
CA SER A 229 -8.67 -2.72 -1.61
C SER A 229 -9.42 -4.03 -1.86
N LEU A 230 -9.75 -4.74 -0.78
CA LEU A 230 -10.40 -6.04 -0.84
C LEU A 230 -11.82 -6.01 -0.25
N THR A 231 -12.68 -6.87 -0.75
CA THR A 231 -13.99 -7.11 -0.15
C THR A 231 -13.83 -7.96 1.11
N GLY A 232 -14.33 -7.47 2.26
CA GLY A 232 -14.28 -8.16 3.53
C GLY A 232 -13.38 -7.47 4.56
N SER A 233 -12.61 -8.26 5.31
CA SER A 233 -11.67 -7.72 6.31
C SER A 233 -10.55 -6.93 5.65
N PRO A 234 -10.18 -5.73 6.17
CA PRO A 234 -9.05 -4.97 5.66
C PRO A 234 -7.69 -5.50 6.15
N LEU A 235 -7.66 -6.42 7.09
CA LEU A 235 -6.40 -6.89 7.69
C LEU A 235 -5.43 -7.56 6.70
N PRO A 236 -5.87 -8.26 5.63
CA PRO A 236 -4.97 -8.78 4.60
C PRO A 236 -4.45 -7.72 3.60
N GLU A 237 -5.04 -6.51 3.54
CA GLU A 237 -4.66 -5.49 2.55
C GLU A 237 -3.20 -5.02 2.69
N PRO A 238 -2.68 -4.72 3.91
CA PRO A 238 -1.28 -4.31 4.07
C PRO A 238 -0.30 -5.42 3.66
N GLU A 239 -0.59 -6.67 3.98
CA GLU A 239 0.25 -7.80 3.60
C GLU A 239 0.37 -7.93 2.09
N ALA A 240 -0.76 -7.93 1.38
CA ALA A 240 -0.77 -7.99 -0.08
C ALA A 240 -0.02 -6.80 -0.72
N ALA A 241 -0.12 -5.60 -0.14
CA ALA A 241 0.64 -4.44 -0.60
C ALA A 241 2.15 -4.61 -0.36
N ILE A 242 2.55 -5.13 0.81
CA ILE A 242 3.95 -5.40 1.15
C ILE A 242 4.53 -6.48 0.23
N GLU A 243 3.77 -7.53 -0.09
CA GLU A 243 4.20 -8.58 -1.02
C GLU A 243 4.48 -7.99 -2.42
N ILE A 244 3.60 -7.11 -2.92
CA ILE A 244 3.83 -6.40 -4.19
C ILE A 244 5.12 -5.58 -4.12
N LEU A 245 5.33 -4.82 -3.05
CA LEU A 245 6.52 -3.98 -2.88
C LEU A 245 7.80 -4.82 -2.75
N ARG A 246 7.76 -5.95 -2.03
CA ARG A 246 8.89 -6.88 -1.90
C ARG A 246 9.23 -7.55 -3.22
N ALA A 247 8.23 -8.01 -3.97
CA ALA A 247 8.43 -8.62 -5.28
C ALA A 247 9.10 -7.67 -6.28
N LEU A 248 8.95 -6.36 -6.08
CA LEU A 248 9.59 -5.31 -6.89
C LEU A 248 10.90 -4.77 -6.28
N GLY A 249 11.36 -5.29 -5.14
CA GLY A 249 12.54 -4.79 -4.44
C GLY A 249 12.39 -3.40 -3.82
N LEU A 250 11.15 -2.91 -3.65
CA LEU A 250 10.83 -1.59 -3.11
C LEU A 250 10.59 -1.58 -1.59
N ARG A 251 10.53 -2.74 -0.96
CA ARG A 251 10.44 -2.88 0.50
C ARG A 251 11.36 -4.01 0.97
N ALA A 252 12.15 -3.72 1.97
CA ALA A 252 13.05 -4.71 2.57
C ALA A 252 12.27 -5.82 3.30
N GLY A 253 12.86 -7.00 3.36
CA GLY A 253 12.31 -8.18 4.04
C GLY A 253 12.88 -9.46 3.45
N VAL A 254 12.37 -10.60 3.93
CA VAL A 254 12.78 -11.90 3.42
C VAL A 254 11.97 -12.22 2.16
N ASP A 255 12.69 -12.44 1.04
CA ASP A 255 12.16 -12.89 -0.24
C ASP A 255 12.40 -14.40 -0.36
N VAL A 256 11.32 -15.18 -0.36
CA VAL A 256 11.40 -16.65 -0.43
C VAL A 256 11.08 -17.10 -1.84
N ILE A 257 12.10 -17.56 -2.56
CA ILE A 257 11.94 -18.19 -3.87
C ILE A 257 11.88 -19.71 -3.74
N SER A 258 10.97 -20.34 -4.45
CA SER A 258 10.82 -21.80 -4.43
C SER A 258 10.59 -22.35 -5.84
N CYS A 259 11.09 -23.55 -6.12
CA CYS A 259 10.85 -24.17 -7.39
C CYS A 259 9.42 -24.73 -7.52
N PRO A 260 8.86 -24.80 -8.75
CA PRO A 260 7.64 -25.53 -8.98
C PRO A 260 7.90 -27.04 -8.74
N THR A 261 7.09 -27.67 -7.91
CA THR A 261 7.24 -29.08 -7.52
C THR A 261 7.05 -30.00 -8.71
N CYS A 262 8.13 -30.40 -9.37
CA CYS A 262 8.12 -31.36 -10.47
C CYS A 262 8.39 -32.79 -9.97
N SER A 263 8.39 -33.78 -10.89
CA SER A 263 8.65 -35.21 -10.54
C SER A 263 10.02 -35.49 -9.92
N ARG A 264 10.96 -34.56 -9.94
CA ARG A 264 12.28 -34.66 -9.30
C ARG A 264 12.29 -34.21 -7.85
N THR A 265 11.22 -33.61 -7.35
CA THR A 265 11.13 -33.08 -5.99
C THR A 265 11.25 -34.22 -4.96
N CYS A 266 12.17 -34.05 -4.00
CA CYS A 266 12.49 -35.04 -2.97
C CYS A 266 12.07 -34.61 -1.56
N ILE A 267 11.62 -33.36 -1.38
CA ILE A 267 11.24 -32.76 -0.09
C ILE A 267 9.94 -32.00 -0.21
N ASP A 268 9.31 -31.69 0.91
CA ASP A 268 8.13 -30.81 0.94
C ASP A 268 8.51 -29.33 0.75
N VAL A 269 8.74 -28.95 -0.51
CA VAL A 269 9.08 -27.55 -0.86
C VAL A 269 7.99 -26.58 -0.46
N ALA A 270 6.73 -26.92 -0.74
CA ALA A 270 5.60 -26.01 -0.48
C ALA A 270 5.42 -25.77 1.03
N GLY A 271 5.47 -26.81 1.85
CA GLY A 271 5.37 -26.68 3.30
C GLY A 271 6.54 -25.92 3.91
N ILE A 272 7.77 -26.21 3.48
CA ILE A 272 8.96 -25.49 3.98
C ILE A 272 8.91 -24.03 3.58
N ALA A 273 8.65 -23.70 2.31
CA ALA A 273 8.59 -22.33 1.83
C ALA A 273 7.52 -21.52 2.56
N LYS A 274 6.31 -22.08 2.71
CA LYS A 274 5.22 -21.44 3.44
C LYS A 274 5.59 -21.17 4.91
N ARG A 275 6.14 -22.13 5.62
CA ARG A 275 6.59 -21.97 7.01
C ARG A 275 7.68 -20.91 7.15
N VAL A 276 8.63 -20.83 6.21
CA VAL A 276 9.67 -19.79 6.18
C VAL A 276 9.03 -18.42 5.96
N GLN A 277 8.12 -18.27 4.99
CA GLN A 277 7.41 -17.02 4.73
C GLN A 277 6.65 -16.54 5.98
N GLU A 278 5.91 -17.43 6.64
CA GLU A 278 5.15 -17.12 7.86
C GLU A 278 6.09 -16.69 9.00
N ALA A 279 7.17 -17.44 9.25
CA ALA A 279 8.13 -17.15 10.31
C ALA A 279 8.92 -15.87 10.10
N THR A 280 9.09 -15.43 8.85
CA THR A 280 9.88 -14.23 8.48
C THR A 280 9.03 -13.06 8.06
N ARG A 281 7.71 -13.15 8.18
CA ARG A 281 6.76 -12.15 7.69
C ARG A 281 7.07 -10.72 8.16
N GLN A 282 7.46 -10.55 9.43
CA GLN A 282 7.74 -9.24 10.03
C GLN A 282 9.21 -8.82 9.95
N VAL A 283 10.08 -9.67 9.40
CA VAL A 283 11.50 -9.37 9.28
C VAL A 283 11.72 -8.26 8.24
N LYS A 284 12.45 -7.24 8.65
CA LYS A 284 12.80 -6.08 7.80
C LYS A 284 14.19 -6.18 7.17
N THR A 285 14.99 -7.17 7.57
CA THR A 285 16.31 -7.40 6.97
C THR A 285 16.14 -7.91 5.55
N PRO A 286 16.76 -7.29 4.54
CA PRO A 286 16.73 -7.79 3.18
C PRO A 286 17.50 -9.12 3.10
N LEU A 287 16.81 -10.20 2.77
CA LEU A 287 17.41 -11.53 2.66
C LEU A 287 16.65 -12.34 1.61
N ARG A 288 17.34 -12.88 0.63
CA ARG A 288 16.75 -13.79 -0.36
C ARG A 288 17.04 -15.24 0.02
N VAL A 289 15.98 -16.02 0.21
CA VAL A 289 16.03 -17.43 0.65
C VAL A 289 15.45 -18.33 -0.43
N ALA A 290 16.20 -19.35 -0.86
CA ALA A 290 15.78 -20.31 -1.87
C ALA A 290 15.38 -21.65 -1.24
N VAL A 291 14.23 -22.19 -1.61
CA VAL A 291 13.78 -23.54 -1.23
C VAL A 291 13.58 -24.38 -2.50
N MET A 292 14.49 -25.32 -2.75
CA MET A 292 14.57 -26.10 -3.98
C MET A 292 14.32 -27.58 -3.72
N GLY A 293 13.50 -28.23 -4.54
CA GLY A 293 13.06 -29.61 -4.34
C GLY A 293 14.09 -30.68 -4.70
N CYS A 294 15.12 -30.33 -5.47
CA CYS A 294 16.16 -31.30 -5.88
C CYS A 294 17.52 -30.60 -6.13
N VAL A 295 18.57 -31.40 -6.14
CA VAL A 295 19.96 -30.92 -6.39
C VAL A 295 20.27 -30.63 -7.87
N VAL A 296 19.39 -30.92 -8.80
CA VAL A 296 19.66 -30.77 -10.24
C VAL A 296 19.63 -29.28 -10.64
N ASN A 297 18.56 -28.57 -10.36
CA ASN A 297 18.43 -27.12 -10.68
C ASN A 297 18.66 -26.25 -9.43
N GLY A 298 18.52 -26.82 -8.24
CA GLY A 298 18.64 -26.10 -6.97
C GLY A 298 19.88 -25.24 -6.86
N PRO A 299 21.09 -25.77 -7.12
CA PRO A 299 22.32 -24.98 -7.04
C PRO A 299 22.42 -23.84 -8.08
N GLY A 300 21.76 -23.96 -9.25
CA GLY A 300 21.73 -22.93 -10.28
C GLY A 300 20.80 -21.77 -9.93
N GLU A 301 19.54 -22.07 -9.68
CA GLU A 301 18.50 -21.08 -9.35
C GLU A 301 18.74 -20.40 -7.99
N ALA A 302 19.30 -21.15 -7.05
CA ALA A 302 19.62 -20.63 -5.72
C ALA A 302 20.96 -19.88 -5.65
N ARG A 303 21.72 -19.81 -6.73
CA ARG A 303 23.04 -19.17 -6.75
C ARG A 303 22.98 -17.67 -6.44
N GLU A 304 21.88 -17.02 -6.77
CA GLU A 304 21.63 -15.61 -6.49
C GLU A 304 20.96 -15.35 -5.14
N ALA A 305 20.52 -16.41 -4.44
CA ALA A 305 19.97 -16.27 -3.10
C ALA A 305 21.10 -16.15 -2.06
N ASP A 306 20.82 -15.43 -0.97
CA ASP A 306 21.78 -15.31 0.14
C ASP A 306 21.87 -16.61 0.93
N LEU A 307 20.78 -17.35 1.00
CA LEU A 307 20.65 -18.68 1.60
C LEU A 307 19.83 -19.59 0.69
N GLY A 308 20.10 -20.88 0.74
CA GLY A 308 19.24 -21.81 0.04
C GLY A 308 19.34 -23.24 0.56
N LEU A 309 18.24 -23.97 0.37
CA LEU A 309 18.09 -25.38 0.65
C LEU A 309 17.74 -26.12 -0.64
N ALA A 310 18.46 -27.15 -1.00
CA ALA A 310 18.12 -28.06 -2.09
C ALA A 310 17.90 -29.47 -1.56
N GLY A 311 16.74 -30.04 -1.86
CA GLY A 311 16.36 -31.39 -1.41
C GLY A 311 17.17 -32.48 -2.08
N SER A 312 17.40 -33.59 -1.37
CA SER A 312 17.95 -34.85 -1.86
C SER A 312 17.16 -36.03 -1.32
N LYS A 313 17.40 -37.24 -1.83
CA LYS A 313 16.72 -38.48 -1.36
C LYS A 313 16.99 -38.82 0.10
N THR A 314 18.09 -38.35 0.68
CA THR A 314 18.56 -38.69 2.03
C THR A 314 18.63 -37.49 2.97
N GLY A 315 18.11 -36.30 2.54
CA GLY A 315 18.20 -35.07 3.29
C GLY A 315 18.19 -33.85 2.39
N GLY A 316 19.14 -32.92 2.55
CA GLY A 316 19.27 -31.74 1.71
C GLY A 316 20.69 -31.16 1.71
N ALA A 317 20.91 -30.23 0.82
CA ALA A 317 22.11 -29.40 0.79
C ALA A 317 21.72 -27.96 1.13
N LEU A 318 22.26 -27.44 2.23
CA LEU A 318 22.15 -26.03 2.61
C LEU A 318 23.34 -25.26 2.07
N PHE A 319 23.11 -24.14 1.45
CA PHE A 319 24.17 -23.25 0.95
C PHE A 319 23.94 -21.82 1.37
N VAL A 320 25.06 -21.15 1.54
CA VAL A 320 25.16 -19.74 1.89
C VAL A 320 25.96 -19.08 0.79
N LYS A 321 25.54 -17.90 0.36
CA LYS A 321 26.22 -17.13 -0.69
C LYS A 321 27.71 -16.98 -0.38
N GLY A 322 28.56 -17.35 -1.33
CA GLY A 322 30.00 -17.32 -1.17
C GLY A 322 30.60 -18.50 -0.34
N GLY A 323 29.77 -19.38 0.20
CA GLY A 323 30.21 -20.55 0.98
C GLY A 323 30.09 -21.88 0.24
N ARG A 324 30.62 -22.94 0.83
CA ARG A 324 30.42 -24.30 0.35
C ARG A 324 29.07 -24.84 0.83
N ALA A 325 28.42 -25.64 -0.01
CA ALA A 325 27.20 -26.34 0.37
C ALA A 325 27.52 -27.35 1.51
N ARG A 326 26.62 -27.41 2.50
CA ARG A 326 26.67 -28.33 3.64
C ARG A 326 25.54 -29.34 3.54
N GLU A 327 25.85 -30.62 3.67
CA GLU A 327 24.81 -31.65 3.77
C GLU A 327 24.03 -31.49 5.08
N VAL A 328 22.70 -31.60 4.99
CA VAL A 328 21.78 -31.55 6.11
C VAL A 328 20.97 -32.83 6.12
N LYS A 329 20.91 -33.48 7.28
CA LYS A 329 20.06 -34.64 7.59
C LYS A 329 19.09 -34.23 8.70
N GLY A 330 17.87 -34.77 8.68
CA GLY A 330 16.85 -34.46 9.68
C GLY A 330 15.91 -33.33 9.23
N ASP A 331 15.56 -32.44 10.16
CA ASP A 331 14.61 -31.34 9.86
C ASP A 331 15.25 -30.25 9.02
N LEU A 332 14.90 -30.26 7.73
CA LEU A 332 15.43 -29.30 6.75
C LEU A 332 14.92 -27.88 6.97
N TYR A 333 13.71 -27.72 7.50
CA TYR A 333 13.15 -26.41 7.83
C TYR A 333 13.92 -25.76 8.98
N GLU A 334 14.12 -26.50 10.09
CA GLU A 334 14.87 -25.96 11.23
C GLU A 334 16.31 -25.63 10.85
N ALA A 335 16.98 -26.48 10.06
CA ALA A 335 18.32 -26.19 9.57
C ALA A 335 18.40 -24.90 8.73
N LEU A 336 17.38 -24.64 7.90
CA LEU A 336 17.29 -23.40 7.11
C LEU A 336 16.98 -22.21 8.01
N MET A 337 16.03 -22.35 8.95
CA MET A 337 15.67 -21.28 9.90
C MET A 337 16.82 -20.89 10.81
N ASP A 338 17.65 -21.83 11.25
CA ASP A 338 18.85 -21.52 12.03
C ASP A 338 19.84 -20.62 11.27
N GLU A 339 20.00 -20.83 9.96
CA GLU A 339 20.80 -19.96 9.14
C GLU A 339 20.14 -18.58 8.89
N ILE A 340 18.82 -18.54 8.77
CA ILE A 340 18.06 -17.29 8.66
C ILE A 340 18.22 -16.49 9.96
N ARG A 341 17.96 -17.09 11.13
CA ARG A 341 18.07 -16.45 12.46
C ARG A 341 19.41 -15.78 12.73
N LYS A 342 20.50 -16.29 12.15
CA LYS A 342 21.84 -15.69 12.27
C LYS A 342 22.01 -14.37 11.48
N ARG A 343 21.03 -14.03 10.60
CA ARG A 343 21.14 -12.90 9.63
C ARG A 343 20.05 -11.86 9.76
N ILE A 344 19.03 -12.13 10.57
CA ILE A 344 17.90 -11.22 10.80
C ILE A 344 17.99 -10.53 12.16
#